data_fc152ca9b515fc41e58948e82dc98472
#
_entry.id   fc152ca9b515fc41e58948e82dc98472
#
_cell.length_a   1.000
_cell.length_b   1.000
_cell.length_c   1.000
_cell.angle_alpha   90.00
_cell.angle_beta   90.00
_cell.angle_gamma   90.00
#
_symmetry.space_group_name_H-M   'P 1'
#
loop_
_entity.id
_entity.type
_entity.pdbx_description
1 polymer ?
#
loop_
_entity_poly.entity_id
_entity_poly.type
_entity_poly.pdbx_seq_one_letter_code
_entity_poly.pdbx_strand_id
1 'polypeptide(L)'
;MKLLSLLALVVLCAPATYADSRAQEVLKQAREAIGGEEQLQKIQGLHINGQYRRIFGDRQMEGDREISISLPNKYLVADAMNAGGHSISTTNTRGLNGERAWSANSGGGGNMIIRMGAPGGQQLTPEQIEAAQRRMYGAEFSRYLLAMILTPPPSMAVEYKYAGESDVEDVQADVVEVTAADNFSVRIFFDKNSHLPLLLSYRGPKPRIMRMTRQGDGATRSPEDIKNAREEMEKKIQAEGPSRPEEVDFFIRLTEHKKVGGLMLPHKLTFLTESEVSEEFQISKYQLNPQFKADRFEKQ
;
A
#
# COMPACT_ATOMS: atom_id res chain seq x y z
N MET A 1 -1.63 -51.05 -51.04
CA MET A 1 -2.53 -50.73 -49.91
C MET A 1 -1.68 -50.29 -48.73
N LYS A 2 -1.60 -48.96 -48.49
CA LYS A 2 -0.89 -48.37 -47.35
C LYS A 2 -1.90 -47.76 -46.42
N LEU A 3 -2.11 -48.34 -45.24
CA LEU A 3 -2.93 -47.76 -44.19
C LEU A 3 -2.18 -46.55 -43.58
N LEU A 4 -2.75 -45.38 -43.67
CA LEU A 4 -2.34 -44.22 -42.87
C LEU A 4 -3.09 -44.28 -41.52
N SER A 5 -2.33 -44.48 -40.44
CA SER A 5 -2.82 -44.32 -39.09
C SER A 5 -2.86 -42.83 -38.74
N LEU A 6 -4.07 -42.29 -38.57
CA LEU A 6 -4.29 -40.93 -38.10
C LEU A 6 -4.18 -40.94 -36.57
N LEU A 7 -3.10 -40.39 -36.03
CA LEU A 7 -2.89 -40.22 -34.59
C LEU A 7 -3.64 -38.95 -34.14
N ALA A 8 -4.77 -39.09 -33.46
CA ALA A 8 -5.50 -37.98 -32.88
C ALA A 8 -4.77 -37.49 -31.65
N LEU A 9 -4.21 -36.28 -31.74
CA LEU A 9 -3.61 -35.58 -30.60
C LEU A 9 -4.73 -34.94 -29.77
N VAL A 10 -5.11 -35.57 -28.67
CA VAL A 10 -6.03 -35.00 -27.68
C VAL A 10 -5.22 -34.01 -26.84
N VAL A 11 -5.36 -32.70 -27.12
CA VAL A 11 -4.84 -31.65 -26.26
C VAL A 11 -5.82 -31.50 -25.09
N LEU A 12 -5.44 -32.03 -23.93
CA LEU A 12 -6.12 -31.72 -22.66
C LEU A 12 -5.78 -30.28 -22.27
N CYS A 13 -6.58 -29.32 -22.70
CA CYS A 13 -6.58 -27.97 -22.18
C CYS A 13 -7.63 -27.89 -21.09
N ALA A 14 -7.26 -28.10 -19.82
CA ALA A 14 -8.07 -27.66 -18.68
C ALA A 14 -7.22 -27.68 -17.41
N PRO A 15 -6.78 -26.53 -16.93
CA PRO A 15 -7.21 -26.05 -15.62
C PRO A 15 -7.40 -24.53 -15.51
N ALA A 16 -7.03 -23.74 -16.51
CA ALA A 16 -7.11 -22.27 -16.43
C ALA A 16 -8.54 -21.75 -16.22
N THR A 17 -9.53 -22.35 -16.86
CA THR A 17 -10.94 -21.91 -16.78
C THR A 17 -11.60 -22.17 -15.43
N TYR A 18 -11.18 -23.22 -14.71
CA TYR A 18 -11.77 -23.53 -13.39
C TYR A 18 -11.24 -22.57 -12.30
N ALA A 19 -9.96 -22.25 -12.31
CA ALA A 19 -9.36 -21.33 -11.35
C ALA A 19 -9.93 -19.91 -11.48
N ASP A 20 -10.17 -19.44 -12.70
CA ASP A 20 -10.77 -18.12 -12.98
C ASP A 20 -12.23 -18.07 -12.52
N SER A 21 -13.03 -19.10 -12.82
CA SER A 21 -14.44 -19.18 -12.38
C SER A 21 -14.56 -19.20 -10.83
N ARG A 22 -13.63 -19.85 -10.13
CA ARG A 22 -13.61 -19.87 -8.66
C ARG A 22 -13.23 -18.50 -8.10
N ALA A 23 -12.28 -17.80 -8.69
CA ALA A 23 -11.94 -16.42 -8.30
C ALA A 23 -13.15 -15.50 -8.43
N GLN A 24 -13.90 -15.59 -9.52
CA GLN A 24 -15.10 -14.79 -9.73
C GLN A 24 -16.19 -15.09 -8.69
N GLU A 25 -16.39 -16.37 -8.35
CA GLU A 25 -17.36 -16.75 -7.32
C GLU A 25 -16.99 -16.19 -5.95
N VAL A 26 -15.71 -16.33 -5.51
CA VAL A 26 -15.22 -15.79 -4.24
C VAL A 26 -15.39 -14.26 -4.21
N LEU A 27 -15.00 -13.57 -5.28
CA LEU A 27 -15.14 -12.11 -5.38
C LEU A 27 -16.60 -11.66 -5.35
N LYS A 28 -17.52 -12.40 -5.99
CA LYS A 28 -18.95 -12.11 -5.96
C LYS A 28 -19.48 -12.21 -4.51
N GLN A 29 -19.19 -13.31 -3.82
CA GLN A 29 -19.60 -13.50 -2.42
C GLN A 29 -19.01 -12.41 -1.52
N ALA A 30 -17.74 -12.05 -1.72
CA ALA A 30 -17.08 -10.99 -0.96
C ALA A 30 -17.70 -9.61 -1.21
N ARG A 31 -18.00 -9.25 -2.46
CA ARG A 31 -18.69 -8.01 -2.80
C ARG A 31 -20.10 -7.96 -2.22
N GLU A 32 -20.83 -9.05 -2.24
CA GLU A 32 -22.13 -9.17 -1.59
C GLU A 32 -22.01 -8.95 -0.07
N ALA A 33 -21.02 -9.56 0.58
CA ALA A 33 -20.75 -9.40 2.01
C ALA A 33 -20.36 -7.98 2.40
N ILE A 34 -19.62 -7.27 1.55
CA ILE A 34 -19.26 -5.86 1.81
C ILE A 34 -20.50 -4.95 1.68
N GLY A 35 -21.47 -5.25 0.83
CA GLY A 35 -22.65 -4.40 0.69
C GLY A 35 -23.34 -4.50 -0.66
N GLY A 36 -22.83 -5.35 -1.53
CA GLY A 36 -23.36 -5.64 -2.86
C GLY A 36 -22.83 -4.74 -3.97
N GLU A 37 -22.81 -5.30 -5.17
CA GLU A 37 -22.24 -4.66 -6.36
C GLU A 37 -22.86 -3.27 -6.65
N GLU A 38 -24.16 -3.13 -6.47
CA GLU A 38 -24.87 -1.86 -6.70
C GLU A 38 -24.36 -0.73 -5.77
N GLN A 39 -24.08 -1.03 -4.50
CA GLN A 39 -23.56 -0.04 -3.56
C GLN A 39 -22.10 0.28 -3.86
N LEU A 40 -21.29 -0.74 -4.18
CA LEU A 40 -19.90 -0.57 -4.53
C LEU A 40 -19.70 0.31 -5.77
N GLN A 41 -20.52 0.13 -6.80
CA GLN A 41 -20.49 0.93 -8.04
C GLN A 41 -20.86 2.41 -7.81
N LYS A 42 -21.58 2.74 -6.76
CA LYS A 42 -21.92 4.14 -6.40
C LYS A 42 -20.76 4.88 -5.77
N ILE A 43 -19.69 4.19 -5.39
CA ILE A 43 -18.55 4.83 -4.72
C ILE A 43 -17.71 5.59 -5.77
N GLN A 44 -17.69 6.90 -5.61
CA GLN A 44 -16.87 7.82 -6.40
C GLN A 44 -15.68 8.38 -5.59
N GLY A 45 -15.69 8.18 -4.28
CA GLY A 45 -14.61 8.62 -3.42
C GLY A 45 -14.80 8.21 -1.97
N LEU A 46 -13.69 8.25 -1.24
CA LEU A 46 -13.62 7.94 0.18
C LEU A 46 -12.82 9.01 0.91
N HIS A 47 -13.27 9.39 2.08
CA HIS A 47 -12.49 10.19 3.01
C HIS A 47 -12.42 9.44 4.34
N ILE A 48 -11.22 9.14 4.79
CA ILE A 48 -10.94 8.25 5.92
C ILE A 48 -10.08 9.00 6.91
N ASN A 49 -10.50 9.06 8.16
CA ASN A 49 -9.75 9.67 9.26
C ASN A 49 -9.52 8.65 10.37
N GLY A 50 -8.38 8.76 11.00
CA GLY A 50 -8.04 7.89 12.14
C GLY A 50 -6.69 8.23 12.73
N GLN A 51 -6.30 7.42 13.70
CA GLN A 51 -5.01 7.51 14.36
C GLN A 51 -4.11 6.37 13.91
N TYR A 52 -2.86 6.67 13.61
CA TYR A 52 -1.87 5.65 13.32
C TYR A 52 -0.81 5.59 14.41
N ARG A 53 -0.29 4.39 14.60
CA ARG A 53 0.86 4.10 15.44
C ARG A 53 1.88 3.33 14.59
N ARG A 54 3.03 3.92 14.39
CA ARG A 54 4.14 3.31 13.62
C ARG A 54 5.24 2.85 14.55
N ILE A 55 5.75 1.65 14.33
CA ILE A 55 6.71 0.97 15.17
C ILE A 55 8.06 0.88 14.44
N PHE A 56 9.13 1.35 15.08
CA PHE A 56 10.50 1.32 14.56
C PHE A 56 11.44 0.75 15.62
N GLY A 57 11.58 -0.57 15.68
CA GLY A 57 12.28 -1.24 16.77
C GLY A 57 11.64 -0.87 18.12
N ASP A 58 12.40 -0.30 19.05
CA ASP A 58 11.90 0.08 20.37
C ASP A 58 11.18 1.44 20.42
N ARG A 59 11.04 2.12 19.28
CA ARG A 59 10.39 3.44 19.20
C ARG A 59 9.02 3.33 18.57
N GLN A 60 8.09 4.09 19.11
CA GLN A 60 6.76 4.26 18.57
C GLN A 60 6.52 5.72 18.20
N MET A 61 5.83 5.93 17.10
CA MET A 61 5.38 7.25 16.66
C MET A 61 3.87 7.17 16.43
N GLU A 62 3.15 8.10 16.99
CA GLU A 62 1.70 8.20 16.87
C GLU A 62 1.31 9.51 16.20
N GLY A 63 0.18 9.51 15.55
CA GLY A 63 -0.35 10.70 14.91
C GLY A 63 -1.71 10.47 14.29
N ASP A 64 -2.21 11.52 13.66
CA ASP A 64 -3.46 11.47 12.93
C ASP A 64 -3.18 11.23 11.45
N ARG A 65 -3.98 10.37 10.83
CA ARG A 65 -3.94 10.10 9.39
C ARG A 65 -5.26 10.44 8.74
N GLU A 66 -5.13 11.15 7.64
CA GLU A 66 -6.22 11.44 6.74
C GLU A 66 -5.92 10.85 5.36
N ILE A 67 -6.87 10.09 4.81
CA ILE A 67 -6.79 9.54 3.45
C ILE A 67 -7.95 10.08 2.65
N SER A 68 -7.66 10.69 1.51
CA SER A 68 -8.66 11.18 0.55
C SER A 68 -8.50 10.44 -0.77
N ILE A 69 -9.59 9.88 -1.26
CA ILE A 69 -9.67 9.15 -2.53
C ILE A 69 -10.79 9.77 -3.36
N SER A 70 -10.49 10.13 -4.61
CA SER A 70 -11.49 10.51 -5.61
C SER A 70 -11.19 9.77 -6.91
N LEU A 71 -12.11 8.91 -7.28
CA LEU A 71 -11.98 8.13 -8.51
C LEU A 71 -12.05 9.05 -9.74
N PRO A 72 -11.38 8.70 -10.85
CA PRO A 72 -10.67 7.44 -11.05
C PRO A 72 -9.21 7.40 -10.54
N ASN A 73 -8.56 8.54 -10.28
CA ASN A 73 -7.10 8.62 -10.20
C ASN A 73 -6.56 9.69 -9.24
N LYS A 74 -7.31 10.07 -8.21
CA LYS A 74 -6.85 11.02 -7.20
C LYS A 74 -6.76 10.36 -5.84
N TYR A 75 -5.61 10.51 -5.22
CA TYR A 75 -5.28 9.93 -3.93
C TYR A 75 -4.38 10.86 -3.12
N LEU A 76 -4.66 11.01 -1.84
CA LEU A 76 -3.87 11.81 -0.92
C LEU A 76 -3.86 11.16 0.46
N VAL A 77 -2.69 11.09 1.07
CA VAL A 77 -2.51 10.74 2.48
C VAL A 77 -1.78 11.88 3.18
N ALA A 78 -2.32 12.31 4.28
CA ALA A 78 -1.69 13.27 5.19
C ALA A 78 -1.49 12.62 6.56
N ASP A 79 -0.24 12.48 6.98
CA ASP A 79 0.18 11.94 8.26
C ASP A 79 0.65 13.11 9.14
N ALA A 80 -0.14 13.52 10.12
CA ALA A 80 0.22 14.54 11.10
C ALA A 80 0.79 13.87 12.35
N MET A 81 2.05 14.17 12.66
CA MET A 81 2.75 13.65 13.84
C MET A 81 2.83 14.72 14.92
N ASN A 82 2.47 14.35 16.13
CA ASN A 82 2.68 15.18 17.31
C ASN A 82 3.98 14.74 17.99
N ALA A 83 5.04 15.53 17.89
CA ALA A 83 6.27 15.26 18.62
C ALA A 83 6.06 15.54 20.12
N GLY A 84 6.01 14.47 20.93
CA GLY A 84 5.71 14.45 22.35
C GLY A 84 6.10 15.71 23.14
N GLY A 85 5.10 16.43 23.64
CA GLY A 85 5.24 17.51 24.60
C GLY A 85 5.69 18.88 24.10
N HIS A 86 6.04 19.04 22.85
CA HIS A 86 6.37 20.34 22.24
C HIS A 86 5.45 20.60 21.06
N SER A 87 4.99 21.84 20.89
CA SER A 87 4.02 22.30 19.88
C SER A 87 4.53 22.23 18.43
N ILE A 88 5.37 21.26 18.09
CA ILE A 88 5.89 21.08 16.74
C ILE A 88 5.14 19.91 16.10
N SER A 89 4.10 20.24 15.36
CA SER A 89 3.41 19.30 14.48
C SER A 89 4.15 19.22 13.15
N THR A 90 4.49 18.03 12.72
CA THR A 90 5.01 17.77 11.37
C THR A 90 3.97 17.01 10.58
N THR A 91 3.57 17.53 9.43
CA THR A 91 2.65 16.85 8.53
C THR A 91 3.43 16.39 7.29
N ASN A 92 3.38 15.07 7.04
CA ASN A 92 3.87 14.48 5.81
C ASN A 92 2.69 14.22 4.90
N THR A 93 2.68 14.85 3.74
CA THR A 93 1.63 14.67 2.74
C THR A 93 2.21 14.02 1.50
N ARG A 94 1.49 13.06 0.94
CA ARG A 94 1.81 12.43 -0.35
C ARG A 94 0.54 12.22 -1.16
N GLY A 95 0.65 12.34 -2.47
CA GLY A 95 -0.54 12.26 -3.30
C GLY A 95 -0.29 11.94 -4.77
N LEU A 96 -1.41 11.57 -5.39
CA LEU A 96 -1.58 11.44 -6.84
C LEU A 96 -2.69 12.39 -7.28
N ASN A 97 -2.47 13.05 -8.41
CA ASN A 97 -3.51 13.78 -9.13
C ASN A 97 -3.34 13.48 -10.62
N GLY A 98 -4.09 12.52 -11.11
CA GLY A 98 -3.89 11.95 -12.44
C GLY A 98 -2.52 11.27 -12.56
N GLU A 99 -1.73 11.73 -13.53
CA GLU A 99 -0.37 11.24 -13.79
C GLU A 99 0.70 11.86 -12.87
N ARG A 100 0.36 12.87 -12.09
CA ARG A 100 1.32 13.58 -11.23
C ARG A 100 1.36 12.96 -9.84
N ALA A 101 2.58 12.65 -9.38
CA ALA A 101 2.85 12.20 -8.03
C ALA A 101 3.71 13.22 -7.28
N TRP A 102 3.40 13.46 -6.03
CA TRP A 102 4.12 14.45 -5.23
C TRP A 102 4.14 14.07 -3.75
N SER A 103 5.10 14.63 -3.04
CA SER A 103 5.13 14.62 -1.58
C SER A 103 5.55 15.98 -1.05
N ALA A 104 5.08 16.33 0.15
CA ALA A 104 5.42 17.55 0.85
C ALA A 104 5.50 17.28 2.35
N ASN A 105 6.37 18.01 3.03
CA ASN A 105 6.49 18.04 4.48
C ASN A 105 6.29 19.46 4.95
N SER A 106 5.41 19.65 5.93
CA SER A 106 5.21 20.94 6.61
C SER A 106 5.43 20.77 8.11
N GLY A 107 6.04 21.79 8.73
CA GLY A 107 6.32 21.81 10.18
C GLY A 107 7.80 21.84 10.52
N GLY A 108 8.13 22.21 11.77
CA GLY A 108 9.49 22.52 12.25
C GLY A 108 10.37 21.33 12.64
N GLY A 109 9.96 20.11 12.39
CA GLY A 109 10.77 18.90 12.60
C GLY A 109 11.61 18.61 11.37
N GLY A 110 12.92 18.43 11.54
CA GLY A 110 13.86 18.22 10.44
C GLY A 110 13.36 17.23 9.39
N ASN A 111 13.52 17.57 8.13
CA ASN A 111 13.11 16.79 6.97
C ASN A 111 13.61 15.35 7.06
N MET A 112 12.73 14.41 7.39
CA MET A 112 12.98 13.00 7.13
C MET A 112 12.81 12.78 5.61
N ILE A 113 13.85 13.13 4.86
CA ILE A 113 13.89 12.85 3.43
C ILE A 113 14.12 11.35 3.32
N ILE A 114 13.07 10.59 3.03
CA ILE A 114 13.23 9.22 2.53
C ILE A 114 13.85 9.36 1.15
N ARG A 115 15.18 9.34 1.10
CA ARG A 115 15.89 9.30 -0.17
C ARG A 115 15.70 7.91 -0.75
N MET A 116 14.87 7.79 -1.76
CA MET A 116 14.95 6.66 -2.68
C MET A 116 16.25 6.81 -3.46
N GLY A 117 17.30 6.13 -3.01
CA GLY A 117 18.54 6.01 -3.77
C GLY A 117 18.34 5.00 -4.90
N ALA A 118 18.84 5.33 -6.09
CA ALA A 118 19.01 4.32 -7.13
C ALA A 118 20.05 3.28 -6.69
N PRO A 119 19.96 2.02 -7.16
CA PRO A 119 21.04 1.06 -7.01
C PRO A 119 22.34 1.69 -7.53
N GLY A 120 23.42 1.66 -6.72
CA GLY A 120 24.70 2.24 -7.08
C GLY A 120 24.95 3.68 -6.66
N GLY A 121 24.09 4.27 -5.79
CA GLY A 121 24.34 5.60 -5.18
C GLY A 121 24.15 6.79 -6.14
N GLN A 122 23.66 6.58 -7.36
CA GLN A 122 23.36 7.66 -8.30
C GLN A 122 22.21 8.52 -7.79
N GLN A 123 22.34 9.84 -7.94
CA GLN A 123 21.24 10.75 -7.69
C GLN A 123 20.19 10.58 -8.81
N LEU A 124 18.95 10.27 -8.40
CA LEU A 124 17.82 10.21 -9.33
C LEU A 124 17.49 11.61 -9.84
N THR A 125 17.14 11.74 -11.12
CA THR A 125 16.59 12.99 -11.66
C THR A 125 15.20 13.25 -11.06
N PRO A 126 14.73 14.51 -11.07
CA PRO A 126 13.37 14.83 -10.62
C PRO A 126 12.30 13.98 -11.30
N GLU A 127 12.43 13.70 -12.59
CA GLU A 127 11.50 12.89 -13.38
C GLU A 127 11.54 11.41 -12.94
N GLN A 128 12.73 10.90 -12.63
CA GLN A 128 12.88 9.53 -12.09
C GLN A 128 12.27 9.41 -10.71
N ILE A 129 12.41 10.43 -9.86
CA ILE A 129 11.80 10.50 -8.54
C ILE A 129 10.27 10.51 -8.68
N GLU A 130 9.71 11.38 -9.54
CA GLU A 130 8.27 11.46 -9.77
C GLU A 130 7.71 10.12 -10.32
N ALA A 131 8.40 9.50 -11.28
CA ALA A 131 8.01 8.20 -11.81
C ALA A 131 8.03 7.08 -10.75
N ALA A 132 9.01 7.09 -9.85
CA ALA A 132 9.07 6.15 -8.74
C ALA A 132 7.95 6.42 -7.72
N GLN A 133 7.68 7.67 -7.39
CA GLN A 133 6.57 8.07 -6.51
C GLN A 133 5.22 7.68 -7.12
N ARG A 134 5.01 7.91 -8.41
CA ARG A 134 3.78 7.53 -9.12
C ARG A 134 3.53 6.02 -9.02
N ARG A 135 4.53 5.18 -9.27
CA ARG A 135 4.41 3.72 -9.11
C ARG A 135 4.09 3.34 -7.66
N MET A 136 4.80 3.90 -6.70
CA MET A 136 4.62 3.59 -5.28
C MET A 136 3.24 4.01 -4.77
N TYR A 137 2.83 5.25 -5.03
CA TYR A 137 1.53 5.76 -4.57
C TYR A 137 0.36 5.16 -5.36
N GLY A 138 0.56 4.84 -6.65
CA GLY A 138 -0.40 4.11 -7.45
C GLY A 138 -0.67 2.71 -6.90
N ALA A 139 0.39 1.99 -6.53
CA ALA A 139 0.25 0.68 -5.89
C ALA A 139 -0.40 0.78 -4.50
N GLU A 140 -0.07 1.80 -3.70
CA GLU A 140 -0.69 2.06 -2.39
C GLU A 140 -2.19 2.36 -2.55
N PHE A 141 -2.54 3.27 -3.46
CA PHE A 141 -3.92 3.60 -3.82
C PHE A 141 -4.73 2.37 -4.22
N SER A 142 -4.16 1.53 -5.09
CA SER A 142 -4.82 0.30 -5.56
C SER A 142 -5.05 -0.69 -4.41
N ARG A 143 -4.08 -0.84 -3.50
CA ARG A 143 -4.23 -1.69 -2.32
C ARG A 143 -5.33 -1.17 -1.38
N TYR A 144 -5.42 0.14 -1.15
CA TYR A 144 -6.51 0.71 -0.35
C TYR A 144 -7.88 0.45 -0.99
N LEU A 145 -8.03 0.65 -2.29
CA LEU A 145 -9.29 0.38 -2.99
C LEU A 145 -9.66 -1.11 -2.92
N LEU A 146 -8.70 -1.99 -3.16
CA LEU A 146 -8.92 -3.44 -3.05
C LEU A 146 -9.24 -3.86 -1.61
N ALA A 147 -8.60 -3.25 -0.61
CA ALA A 147 -8.86 -3.54 0.80
C ALA A 147 -10.26 -3.08 1.26
N MET A 148 -10.73 -1.92 0.77
CA MET A 148 -11.95 -1.29 1.26
C MET A 148 -13.19 -1.67 0.48
N ILE A 149 -13.09 -1.71 -0.85
CA ILE A 149 -14.25 -1.84 -1.74
C ILE A 149 -14.09 -2.92 -2.81
N LEU A 150 -13.02 -3.72 -2.77
CA LEU A 150 -12.73 -4.79 -3.74
C LEU A 150 -12.78 -4.33 -5.21
N THR A 151 -12.49 -3.06 -5.46
CA THR A 151 -12.54 -2.45 -6.79
C THR A 151 -11.18 -1.81 -7.08
N PRO A 152 -10.46 -2.21 -8.13
CA PRO A 152 -9.22 -1.53 -8.52
C PRO A 152 -9.52 -0.14 -9.08
N PRO A 153 -8.52 0.75 -9.21
CA PRO A 153 -8.68 1.99 -9.95
C PRO A 153 -9.22 1.72 -11.35
N PRO A 154 -10.19 2.51 -11.87
CA PRO A 154 -10.79 2.28 -13.19
C PRO A 154 -9.79 2.25 -14.36
N SER A 155 -8.65 2.90 -14.22
CA SER A 155 -7.56 2.90 -15.21
C SER A 155 -6.68 1.65 -15.16
N MET A 156 -6.86 0.77 -14.16
CA MET A 156 -6.02 -0.41 -13.91
C MET A 156 -6.73 -1.67 -14.38
N ALA A 157 -6.31 -2.21 -15.51
CA ALA A 157 -6.76 -3.54 -15.93
C ALA A 157 -6.12 -4.59 -15.00
N VAL A 158 -6.95 -5.41 -14.35
CA VAL A 158 -6.52 -6.46 -13.44
C VAL A 158 -7.00 -7.83 -13.89
N GLU A 159 -6.20 -8.83 -13.56
CA GLU A 159 -6.57 -10.24 -13.68
C GLU A 159 -6.76 -10.82 -12.28
N TYR A 160 -7.79 -11.63 -12.11
CA TYR A 160 -8.09 -12.32 -10.86
C TYR A 160 -7.89 -13.83 -11.04
N LYS A 161 -7.13 -14.44 -10.14
CA LYS A 161 -6.86 -15.86 -10.16
C LYS A 161 -7.08 -16.46 -8.78
N TYR A 162 -7.79 -17.57 -8.70
CA TYR A 162 -7.90 -18.32 -7.46
C TYR A 162 -6.56 -18.97 -7.11
N ALA A 163 -6.02 -18.63 -5.95
CA ALA A 163 -4.70 -19.08 -5.49
C ALA A 163 -4.77 -20.20 -4.45
N GLY A 164 -5.98 -20.71 -4.15
CA GLY A 164 -6.19 -21.81 -3.19
C GLY A 164 -6.79 -21.33 -1.88
N GLU A 165 -6.61 -22.14 -0.84
CA GLU A 165 -7.07 -21.89 0.52
C GLU A 165 -5.86 -21.68 1.44
N SER A 166 -6.09 -20.97 2.54
CA SER A 166 -5.07 -20.72 3.57
C SER A 166 -5.73 -20.49 4.92
N ASP A 167 -5.00 -20.71 5.99
CA ASP A 167 -5.40 -20.33 7.33
C ASP A 167 -4.79 -18.96 7.67
N VAL A 168 -5.63 -18.06 8.17
CA VAL A 168 -5.24 -16.74 8.69
C VAL A 168 -5.67 -16.67 10.14
N GLU A 169 -4.73 -16.80 11.08
CA GLU A 169 -5.02 -16.78 12.53
C GLU A 169 -6.22 -17.68 12.91
N ASP A 170 -6.14 -18.95 12.56
CA ASP A 170 -7.19 -19.97 12.82
C ASP A 170 -8.52 -19.77 12.04
N VAL A 171 -8.57 -18.80 11.12
CA VAL A 171 -9.70 -18.58 10.21
C VAL A 171 -9.37 -19.12 8.83
N GLN A 172 -10.20 -20.04 8.32
CA GLN A 172 -10.06 -20.56 6.97
C GLN A 172 -10.43 -19.47 5.93
N ALA A 173 -9.56 -19.26 4.96
CA ALA A 173 -9.73 -18.25 3.93
C ALA A 173 -9.58 -18.82 2.52
N ASP A 174 -10.40 -18.33 1.60
CA ASP A 174 -10.17 -18.43 0.16
C ASP A 174 -9.20 -17.33 -0.27
N VAL A 175 -8.25 -17.65 -1.14
CA VAL A 175 -7.21 -16.71 -1.58
C VAL A 175 -7.39 -16.39 -3.06
N VAL A 176 -7.49 -15.10 -3.37
CA VAL A 176 -7.52 -14.59 -4.76
C VAL A 176 -6.29 -13.72 -5.00
N GLU A 177 -5.52 -14.06 -6.01
CA GLU A 177 -4.42 -13.25 -6.52
C GLU A 177 -4.94 -12.25 -7.53
N VAL A 178 -4.53 -11.00 -7.37
CA VAL A 178 -4.86 -9.87 -8.26
C VAL A 178 -3.56 -9.37 -8.87
N THR A 179 -3.45 -9.44 -10.19
CA THR A 179 -2.27 -8.99 -10.92
C THR A 179 -2.63 -7.90 -11.93
N ALA A 180 -1.68 -7.02 -12.21
CA ALA A 180 -1.81 -5.97 -13.22
C ALA A 180 -0.43 -5.63 -13.84
N ALA A 181 -0.43 -4.63 -14.72
CA ALA A 181 0.79 -4.07 -15.28
C ALA A 181 1.76 -3.58 -14.20
N ASP A 182 3.01 -3.26 -14.59
CA ASP A 182 4.08 -2.75 -13.72
C ASP A 182 4.43 -3.67 -12.55
N ASN A 183 4.25 -4.98 -12.71
CA ASN A 183 4.49 -6.01 -11.68
C ASN A 183 3.62 -5.81 -10.41
N PHE A 184 2.46 -5.18 -10.55
CA PHE A 184 1.52 -5.12 -9.44
C PHE A 184 0.96 -6.52 -9.19
N SER A 185 1.11 -7.01 -7.97
CA SER A 185 0.51 -8.27 -7.51
C SER A 185 0.15 -8.14 -6.04
N VAL A 186 -1.07 -8.55 -5.70
CA VAL A 186 -1.53 -8.71 -4.33
C VAL A 186 -2.35 -9.99 -4.21
N ARG A 187 -2.32 -10.61 -3.03
CA ARG A 187 -3.24 -11.69 -2.66
C ARG A 187 -4.20 -11.18 -1.62
N ILE A 188 -5.47 -11.45 -1.82
CA ILE A 188 -6.54 -11.09 -0.89
C ILE A 188 -7.09 -12.39 -0.30
N PHE A 189 -7.17 -12.42 1.01
CA PHE A 189 -7.64 -13.56 1.79
C PHE A 189 -9.05 -13.23 2.29
N PHE A 190 -10.01 -14.06 1.93
CA PHE A 190 -11.41 -13.91 2.27
C PHE A 190 -11.84 -14.96 3.26
N ASP A 191 -12.42 -14.58 4.38
CA ASP A 191 -13.00 -15.50 5.35
C ASP A 191 -14.08 -16.36 4.68
N LYS A 192 -13.97 -17.67 4.79
CA LYS A 192 -14.92 -18.60 4.17
C LYS A 192 -16.33 -18.54 4.75
N ASN A 193 -16.48 -18.02 5.99
CA ASN A 193 -17.77 -17.93 6.66
C ASN A 193 -18.45 -16.59 6.40
N SER A 194 -17.73 -15.48 6.63
CA SER A 194 -18.27 -14.12 6.47
C SER A 194 -18.10 -13.56 5.07
N HIS A 195 -17.21 -14.14 4.26
CA HIS A 195 -16.75 -13.67 2.95
C HIS A 195 -16.09 -12.29 2.97
N LEU A 196 -15.82 -11.72 4.14
CA LEU A 196 -15.13 -10.44 4.26
C LEU A 196 -13.63 -10.59 4.03
N PRO A 197 -12.95 -9.57 3.48
CA PRO A 197 -11.50 -9.59 3.36
C PRO A 197 -10.86 -9.50 4.75
N LEU A 198 -9.94 -10.43 5.03
CA LEU A 198 -9.18 -10.51 6.29
C LEU A 198 -7.79 -9.91 6.16
N LEU A 199 -7.15 -10.15 5.01
CA LEU A 199 -5.74 -9.89 4.81
C LEU A 199 -5.47 -9.58 3.34
N LEU A 200 -4.59 -8.61 3.08
CA LEU A 200 -3.88 -8.47 1.81
C LEU A 200 -2.42 -8.80 2.03
N SER A 201 -1.81 -9.53 1.09
CA SER A 201 -0.36 -9.71 1.07
C SER A 201 0.22 -9.28 -0.27
N TYR A 202 1.45 -8.77 -0.24
CA TYR A 202 2.21 -8.42 -1.43
C TYR A 202 3.71 -8.46 -1.13
N ARG A 203 4.53 -8.55 -2.18
CA ARG A 203 5.99 -8.48 -2.06
C ARG A 203 6.50 -7.12 -2.47
N GLY A 204 7.56 -6.69 -1.85
CA GLY A 204 8.20 -5.42 -2.15
C GLY A 204 9.59 -5.30 -1.52
N PRO A 205 10.31 -4.22 -1.89
CA PRO A 205 11.64 -4.00 -1.35
C PRO A 205 11.60 -3.74 0.16
N LYS A 206 12.48 -4.40 0.89
CA LYS A 206 12.63 -4.22 2.35
C LYS A 206 12.94 -2.77 2.68
N PRO A 207 12.18 -2.14 3.59
CA PRO A 207 12.43 -0.77 3.99
C PRO A 207 13.82 -0.65 4.61
N ARG A 208 14.68 0.18 4.03
CA ARG A 208 15.97 0.50 4.65
C ARG A 208 15.75 1.58 5.71
N ILE A 209 15.77 1.20 6.97
CA ILE A 209 15.72 2.14 8.09
C ILE A 209 17.12 2.76 8.19
N MET A 210 17.29 3.95 7.65
CA MET A 210 18.52 4.71 7.90
C MET A 210 18.45 5.27 9.31
N ARG A 211 19.13 4.61 10.25
CA ARG A 211 19.35 5.17 11.60
C ARG A 211 20.24 6.40 11.45
N MET A 212 19.64 7.57 11.44
CA MET A 212 20.38 8.77 11.80
C MET A 212 20.64 8.68 13.31
N THR A 213 21.82 8.19 13.70
CA THR A 213 22.29 8.26 15.09
C THR A 213 22.39 9.74 15.46
N ARG A 214 21.40 10.21 16.20
CA ARG A 214 21.51 11.46 16.93
C ARG A 214 22.46 11.19 18.08
N GLN A 215 23.76 11.31 17.82
CA GLN A 215 24.76 11.21 18.87
C GLN A 215 24.80 12.55 19.60
N GLY A 216 24.37 12.56 20.86
CA GLY A 216 24.70 13.57 21.88
C GLY A 216 23.94 14.87 21.81
N ASP A 217 23.40 15.21 22.95
CA ASP A 217 23.12 16.54 23.51
C ASP A 217 23.06 17.73 22.55
N GLY A 218 21.88 18.30 22.38
CA GLY A 218 21.55 19.70 22.10
C GLY A 218 22.45 20.61 21.24
N ALA A 219 23.57 20.12 20.75
CA ALA A 219 24.50 20.90 19.94
C ALA A 219 24.05 20.98 18.49
N THR A 220 23.82 22.17 18.01
CA THR A 220 23.62 22.50 16.59
C THR A 220 24.83 21.95 15.82
N ARG A 221 24.64 20.92 14.98
CA ARG A 221 25.71 20.40 14.13
C ARG A 221 26.23 21.52 13.24
N SER A 222 27.54 21.66 13.19
CA SER A 222 28.15 22.59 12.24
C SER A 222 27.86 22.16 10.79
N PRO A 223 27.83 23.06 9.84
CA PRO A 223 27.69 22.70 8.42
C PRO A 223 28.73 21.66 7.96
N GLU A 224 29.87 21.63 8.60
CA GLU A 224 30.98 20.71 8.34
C GLU A 224 30.70 19.30 8.87
N ASP A 225 30.09 19.17 10.05
CA ASP A 225 29.65 17.87 10.61
C ASP A 225 28.56 17.22 9.75
N ILE A 226 27.65 18.04 9.21
CA ILE A 226 26.60 17.58 8.29
C ILE A 226 27.22 17.09 6.98
N LYS A 227 28.23 17.79 6.46
CA LYS A 227 28.96 17.43 5.24
C LYS A 227 29.72 16.11 5.44
N ASN A 228 30.48 15.99 6.53
CA ASN A 228 31.27 14.80 6.85
C ASN A 228 30.39 13.57 7.05
N ALA A 229 29.28 13.69 7.78
CA ALA A 229 28.29 12.62 7.94
C ALA A 229 27.67 12.20 6.58
N ARG A 230 27.48 13.14 5.68
CA ARG A 230 26.99 12.88 4.32
C ARG A 230 28.01 12.10 3.48
N GLU A 231 29.27 12.53 3.50
CA GLU A 231 30.36 11.86 2.76
C GLU A 231 30.61 10.44 3.28
N GLU A 232 30.56 10.25 4.60
CA GLU A 232 30.70 8.92 5.21
C GLU A 232 29.55 7.98 4.82
N MET A 233 28.34 8.52 4.74
CA MET A 233 27.17 7.80 4.31
C MET A 233 27.23 7.44 2.81
N GLU A 234 27.71 8.38 1.96
CA GLU A 234 27.90 8.12 0.54
C GLU A 234 28.97 7.04 0.31
N LYS A 235 30.07 7.04 1.10
CA LYS A 235 31.08 5.98 1.06
C LYS A 235 30.54 4.60 1.48
N LYS A 236 29.69 4.54 2.49
CA LYS A 236 29.03 3.28 2.89
C LYS A 236 28.11 2.75 1.80
N ILE A 237 27.30 3.61 1.19
CA ILE A 237 26.42 3.24 0.08
C ILE A 237 27.22 2.75 -1.13
N GLN A 238 28.37 3.38 -1.44
CA GLN A 238 29.24 2.95 -2.51
C GLN A 238 29.97 1.62 -2.21
N ALA A 239 30.34 1.38 -0.94
CA ALA A 239 31.00 0.16 -0.52
C ALA A 239 30.07 -1.07 -0.55
N GLU A 240 28.79 -0.89 -0.30
CA GLU A 240 27.78 -1.97 -0.36
C GLU A 240 27.44 -2.39 -1.80
N GLY A 241 27.88 -1.62 -2.82
CA GLY A 241 27.63 -1.90 -4.22
C GLY A 241 26.13 -1.87 -4.61
N PRO A 242 25.82 -2.10 -5.91
CA PRO A 242 24.42 -2.13 -6.37
C PRO A 242 23.77 -3.48 -6.02
N SER A 243 23.52 -3.71 -4.72
CA SER A 243 22.73 -4.88 -4.31
C SER A 243 21.28 -4.64 -4.67
N ARG A 244 20.67 -5.58 -5.40
CA ARG A 244 19.24 -5.61 -5.61
C ARG A 244 18.57 -5.57 -4.23
N PRO A 245 17.62 -4.66 -3.98
CA PRO A 245 16.95 -4.63 -2.68
C PRO A 245 16.38 -6.01 -2.35
N GLU A 246 16.61 -6.48 -1.15
CA GLU A 246 15.96 -7.68 -0.63
C GLU A 246 14.44 -7.46 -0.72
N GLU A 247 13.72 -8.41 -1.31
CA GLU A 247 12.26 -8.38 -1.35
C GLU A 247 11.71 -9.20 -0.19
N VAL A 248 10.79 -8.58 0.54
CA VAL A 248 10.11 -9.17 1.69
C VAL A 248 8.60 -9.17 1.51
N ASP A 249 7.92 -9.97 2.31
CA ASP A 249 6.47 -10.03 2.31
C ASP A 249 5.89 -8.93 3.23
N PHE A 250 4.89 -8.23 2.70
CA PHE A 250 4.10 -7.25 3.43
C PHE A 250 2.67 -7.76 3.56
N PHE A 251 2.06 -7.45 4.70
CA PHE A 251 0.69 -7.81 4.97
C PHE A 251 -0.09 -6.60 5.47
N ILE A 252 -1.36 -6.51 5.10
CA ILE A 252 -2.34 -5.55 5.62
C ILE A 252 -3.50 -6.36 6.16
N ARG A 253 -3.58 -6.48 7.49
CA ARG A 253 -4.68 -7.15 8.17
C ARG A 253 -5.85 -6.19 8.31
N LEU A 254 -7.06 -6.68 8.04
CA LEU A 254 -8.31 -5.95 8.04
C LEU A 254 -9.20 -6.49 9.14
N THR A 255 -9.47 -5.67 10.16
CA THR A 255 -10.28 -6.09 11.31
C THR A 255 -11.30 -5.03 11.70
N GLU A 256 -12.15 -5.35 12.66
CA GLU A 256 -13.20 -4.46 13.18
C GLU A 256 -14.14 -3.96 12.08
N HIS A 257 -14.63 -4.85 11.23
CA HIS A 257 -15.57 -4.48 10.18
C HIS A 257 -16.88 -3.95 10.79
N LYS A 258 -17.28 -2.73 10.36
CA LYS A 258 -18.52 -2.06 10.82
C LYS A 258 -19.27 -1.50 9.62
N LYS A 259 -20.58 -1.37 9.76
CA LYS A 259 -21.44 -0.86 8.69
C LYS A 259 -21.34 0.66 8.57
N VAL A 260 -20.99 1.14 7.37
CA VAL A 260 -20.88 2.57 7.03
C VAL A 260 -21.62 2.81 5.72
N GLY A 261 -22.71 3.55 5.73
CA GLY A 261 -23.46 3.89 4.50
C GLY A 261 -23.91 2.68 3.68
N GLY A 262 -24.15 1.54 4.35
CA GLY A 262 -24.53 0.29 3.70
C GLY A 262 -23.36 -0.67 3.42
N LEU A 263 -22.11 -0.22 3.51
CA LEU A 263 -20.93 -1.04 3.29
C LEU A 263 -20.32 -1.54 4.62
N MET A 264 -19.82 -2.77 4.64
CA MET A 264 -19.02 -3.35 5.73
C MET A 264 -17.55 -2.99 5.51
N LEU A 265 -17.03 -1.99 6.25
CA LEU A 265 -15.67 -1.49 6.11
C LEU A 265 -14.83 -1.78 7.34
N PRO A 266 -13.54 -2.14 7.18
CA PRO A 266 -12.64 -2.40 8.31
C PRO A 266 -12.35 -1.09 9.05
N HIS A 267 -12.34 -1.11 10.39
CA HIS A 267 -12.00 0.05 11.21
C HIS A 267 -10.61 -0.05 11.83
N LYS A 268 -9.92 -1.17 11.62
CA LYS A 268 -8.50 -1.29 11.98
C LYS A 268 -7.73 -1.95 10.84
N LEU A 269 -6.63 -1.31 10.44
CA LEU A 269 -5.63 -1.86 9.54
C LEU A 269 -4.33 -2.08 10.32
N THR A 270 -3.80 -3.30 10.28
CA THR A 270 -2.48 -3.60 10.85
C THR A 270 -1.54 -3.97 9.71
N PHE A 271 -0.48 -3.19 9.57
CA PHE A 271 0.54 -3.40 8.55
C PHE A 271 1.69 -4.19 9.16
N LEU A 272 2.08 -5.27 8.48
CA LEU A 272 3.21 -6.09 8.89
C LEU A 272 4.25 -6.12 7.79
N THR A 273 5.51 -6.20 8.19
CA THR A 273 6.64 -6.51 7.32
C THR A 273 7.19 -7.84 7.79
N GLU A 274 7.14 -8.86 6.92
CA GLU A 274 7.37 -10.25 7.32
C GLU A 274 6.36 -10.65 8.42
N SER A 275 6.78 -10.95 9.62
CA SER A 275 5.90 -11.27 10.75
C SER A 275 5.77 -10.14 11.79
N GLU A 276 6.47 -9.01 11.59
CA GLU A 276 6.53 -7.93 12.57
C GLU A 276 5.53 -6.83 12.25
N VAL A 277 4.78 -6.38 13.25
CA VAL A 277 3.87 -5.23 13.12
C VAL A 277 4.72 -3.97 12.93
N SER A 278 4.56 -3.31 11.80
CA SER A 278 5.25 -2.06 11.46
C SER A 278 4.37 -0.82 11.68
N GLU A 279 3.05 -0.96 11.50
CA GLU A 279 2.12 0.14 11.71
C GLU A 279 0.72 -0.40 12.04
N GLU A 280 -0.01 0.32 12.88
CA GLU A 280 -1.45 0.14 13.08
C GLU A 280 -2.16 1.45 12.71
N PHE A 281 -3.30 1.34 12.05
CA PHE A 281 -4.17 2.47 11.71
C PHE A 281 -5.58 2.19 12.20
N GLN A 282 -5.97 2.89 13.25
CA GLN A 282 -7.32 2.83 13.82
C GLN A 282 -8.18 3.88 13.16
N ILE A 283 -9.16 3.46 12.40
CA ILE A 283 -10.05 4.32 11.62
C ILE A 283 -11.22 4.74 12.50
N SER A 284 -11.35 6.04 12.69
CA SER A 284 -12.44 6.64 13.49
C SER A 284 -13.64 7.05 12.63
N LYS A 285 -13.41 7.42 11.37
CA LYS A 285 -14.46 7.95 10.50
C LYS A 285 -14.24 7.65 9.04
N TYR A 286 -15.33 7.25 8.37
CA TYR A 286 -15.46 7.21 6.91
C TYR A 286 -16.47 8.23 6.43
N GLN A 287 -16.22 8.83 5.28
CA GLN A 287 -17.20 9.56 4.48
C GLN A 287 -17.19 8.96 3.06
N LEU A 288 -18.35 8.49 2.63
CA LEU A 288 -18.56 7.99 1.27
C LEU A 288 -18.96 9.15 0.37
N ASN A 289 -18.36 9.21 -0.81
CA ASN A 289 -18.61 10.22 -1.84
C ASN A 289 -18.51 11.67 -1.33
N PRO A 290 -17.42 12.04 -0.61
CA PRO A 290 -17.26 13.39 -0.11
C PRO A 290 -17.08 14.39 -1.26
N GLN A 291 -17.54 15.62 -1.06
CA GLN A 291 -17.23 16.71 -1.98
C GLN A 291 -15.90 17.34 -1.59
N PHE A 292 -14.87 17.06 -2.38
CA PHE A 292 -13.55 17.66 -2.18
C PHE A 292 -13.46 19.03 -2.86
N LYS A 293 -12.69 19.94 -2.26
CA LYS A 293 -12.28 21.18 -2.92
C LYS A 293 -11.40 20.86 -4.14
N ALA A 294 -11.41 21.72 -5.15
CA ALA A 294 -10.69 21.48 -6.40
C ALA A 294 -9.16 21.32 -6.20
N ASP A 295 -8.60 22.03 -5.23
CA ASP A 295 -7.18 22.05 -4.87
C ASP A 295 -6.76 20.95 -3.87
N ARG A 296 -7.71 20.11 -3.40
CA ARG A 296 -7.46 19.09 -2.37
C ARG A 296 -6.30 18.15 -2.71
N PHE A 297 -6.13 17.81 -3.96
CA PHE A 297 -5.13 16.86 -4.46
C PHE A 297 -3.90 17.53 -5.08
N GLU A 298 -3.83 18.87 -5.03
CA GLU A 298 -2.66 19.61 -5.49
C GLU A 298 -1.58 19.63 -4.40
N LYS A 299 -0.32 19.74 -4.84
CA LYS A 299 0.81 19.95 -3.94
C LYS A 299 0.66 21.30 -3.26
N GLN A 300 0.52 21.28 -1.94
CA GLN A 300 0.48 22.47 -1.10
C GLN A 300 1.89 22.85 -0.63
#